data_1eefbd57f82b76699af64f048762dd05
#
_entry.id   1eefbd57f82b76699af64f048762dd05
#
_cell.length_a   1.000
_cell.length_b   1.000
_cell.length_c   1.000
_cell.angle_alpha   90.00
_cell.angle_beta   90.00
_cell.angle_gamma   90.00
#
_symmetry.space_group_name_H-M   'P 1'
#
loop_
_entity.id
_entity.type
_entity.pdbx_description
1 polymer ?
#
loop_
_entity_poly.entity_id
_entity_poly.type
_entity_poly.pdbx_seq_one_letter_code
_entity_poly.pdbx_strand_id
1 'polypeptide(L)'
;LMPKDHDQILPLAKLGKKLRPDYAIIKHCSDNEDGGLGINYKDYEKHYDLLKEAENYSDEDYKVVIKWSKIKDEGLRKYQRCFGAPFMIQLSGSGLVAPCGMLFNEKYKKFHMGNIVDTRFRDILKSEQYWNVMNYLASPEFNAQKMCGSLCLQHKVNEALDSYVKGETELTTPEDSKEPLHVNFV
;
A
#
# COMPACT_ATOMS: atom_id res chain seq x y z
N LEU A 1 12.14 2.27 -5.21
CA LEU A 1 13.11 3.35 -5.17
C LEU A 1 13.35 3.81 -3.75
N MET A 2 14.61 3.88 -3.31
CA MET A 2 15.01 4.63 -2.11
C MET A 2 15.57 6.00 -2.54
N PRO A 3 15.45 7.05 -1.73
CA PRO A 3 15.95 8.39 -2.12
C PRO A 3 17.44 8.40 -2.48
N LYS A 4 18.25 7.60 -1.79
CA LYS A 4 19.70 7.48 -2.05
C LYS A 4 20.06 6.83 -3.38
N ASP A 5 19.13 6.06 -3.98
CA ASP A 5 19.35 5.32 -5.23
C ASP A 5 18.75 6.05 -6.45
N HIS A 6 18.61 7.37 -6.35
CA HIS A 6 18.01 8.22 -7.40
C HIS A 6 18.77 8.15 -8.74
N ASP A 7 20.06 7.92 -8.70
CA ASP A 7 20.93 7.73 -9.88
C ASP A 7 20.52 6.52 -10.73
N GLN A 8 19.76 5.56 -10.17
CA GLN A 8 19.28 4.38 -10.88
C GLN A 8 17.96 4.61 -11.64
N ILE A 9 17.29 5.75 -11.46
CA ILE A 9 15.95 6.01 -12.08
C ILE A 9 16.04 5.96 -13.60
N LEU A 10 16.91 6.77 -14.21
CA LEU A 10 17.03 6.82 -15.67
C LEU A 10 17.67 5.56 -16.26
N PRO A 11 18.74 4.98 -15.66
CA PRO A 11 19.25 3.69 -16.10
C PRO A 11 18.19 2.60 -16.13
N LEU A 12 17.31 2.52 -15.12
CA LEU A 12 16.22 1.55 -15.05
C LEU A 12 15.19 1.78 -16.17
N ALA A 13 14.78 3.04 -16.39
CA ALA A 13 13.85 3.40 -17.46
C ALA A 13 14.41 3.04 -18.85
N LYS A 14 15.70 3.32 -19.09
CA LYS A 14 16.41 2.94 -20.32
C LYS A 14 16.52 1.43 -20.50
N LEU A 15 16.82 0.70 -19.42
CA LEU A 15 16.88 -0.75 -19.46
C LEU A 15 15.51 -1.35 -19.81
N GLY A 16 14.44 -0.85 -19.18
CA GLY A 16 13.08 -1.28 -19.49
C GLY A 16 12.75 -1.06 -20.97
N LYS A 17 13.07 0.10 -21.52
CA LYS A 17 12.90 0.39 -22.94
C LYS A 17 13.65 -0.61 -23.85
N LYS A 18 14.83 -1.05 -23.44
CA LYS A 18 15.62 -2.07 -24.17
C LYS A 18 15.02 -3.47 -24.06
N LEU A 19 14.52 -3.84 -22.86
CA LEU A 19 13.98 -5.18 -22.59
C LEU A 19 12.52 -5.35 -23.05
N ARG A 20 11.81 -4.23 -23.26
CA ARG A 20 10.43 -4.19 -23.77
C ARG A 20 9.42 -4.97 -22.90
N PRO A 21 9.39 -4.84 -21.57
CA PRO A 21 8.20 -5.22 -20.82
C PRO A 21 7.06 -4.27 -21.16
N ASP A 22 5.82 -4.64 -20.87
CA ASP A 22 4.65 -3.77 -21.09
C ASP A 22 4.80 -2.45 -20.30
N TYR A 23 5.32 -2.54 -19.07
CA TYR A 23 5.56 -1.36 -18.23
C TYR A 23 6.63 -1.58 -17.15
N ALA A 24 7.20 -0.49 -16.66
CA ALA A 24 8.01 -0.44 -15.44
C ALA A 24 7.37 0.53 -14.45
N ILE A 25 7.11 0.08 -13.21
CA ILE A 25 6.53 0.92 -12.17
C ILE A 25 7.62 1.38 -11.21
N ILE A 26 7.71 2.70 -11.00
CA ILE A 26 8.56 3.31 -10.00
C ILE A 26 7.68 3.85 -8.87
N LYS A 27 7.92 3.37 -7.66
CA LYS A 27 7.27 3.82 -6.43
C LYS A 27 8.30 4.00 -5.33
N HIS A 28 7.98 4.75 -4.29
CA HIS A 28 8.84 4.87 -3.12
C HIS A 28 9.06 3.48 -2.46
N CYS A 29 10.22 3.31 -1.84
CA CYS A 29 10.45 2.20 -0.93
C CYS A 29 9.62 2.42 0.33
N SER A 30 9.06 1.37 0.85
CA SER A 30 8.38 1.39 2.15
C SER A 30 9.40 1.07 3.23
N ASP A 31 9.35 1.81 4.32
CA ASP A 31 10.10 1.40 5.49
C ASP A 31 9.44 0.16 6.12
N ASN A 32 10.18 -0.53 6.97
CA ASN A 32 9.63 -1.59 7.79
C ASN A 32 8.75 -1.00 8.92
N GLU A 33 8.11 -1.86 9.68
CA GLU A 33 7.20 -1.46 10.77
C GLU A 33 7.89 -0.68 11.90
N ASP A 34 9.20 -0.81 12.02
CA ASP A 34 10.04 -0.17 13.06
C ASP A 34 10.77 1.09 12.55
N GLY A 35 10.61 1.44 11.27
CA GLY A 35 11.33 2.57 10.66
C GLY A 35 12.84 2.31 10.48
N GLY A 36 13.25 1.04 10.46
CA GLY A 36 14.68 0.64 10.51
C GLY A 36 15.47 0.95 9.25
N LEU A 37 14.82 1.29 8.14
CA LEU A 37 15.50 1.74 6.92
C LEU A 37 15.77 3.26 6.94
N GLY A 38 15.14 4.00 7.88
CA GLY A 38 15.34 5.43 8.06
C GLY A 38 14.92 6.26 6.83
N ILE A 39 13.87 5.87 6.13
CA ILE A 39 13.43 6.56 4.92
C ILE A 39 12.75 7.88 5.28
N ASN A 40 13.35 8.99 4.84
CA ASN A 40 12.69 10.28 4.86
C ASN A 40 11.92 10.49 3.56
N TYR A 41 10.58 10.40 3.63
CA TYR A 41 9.72 10.51 2.44
C TYR A 41 9.77 11.88 1.77
N LYS A 42 10.09 12.95 2.48
CA LYS A 42 10.27 14.29 1.89
C LYS A 42 11.46 14.35 0.93
N ASP A 43 12.45 13.48 1.09
CA ASP A 43 13.61 13.47 0.20
C ASP A 43 13.27 13.10 -1.25
N TYR A 44 12.11 12.46 -1.50
CA TYR A 44 11.65 12.19 -2.86
C TYR A 44 11.32 13.46 -3.66
N GLU A 45 10.99 14.57 -3.00
CA GLU A 45 10.72 15.86 -3.68
C GLU A 45 11.90 16.33 -4.52
N LYS A 46 13.11 16.08 -4.04
CA LYS A 46 14.38 16.43 -4.73
C LYS A 46 14.54 15.70 -6.07
N HIS A 47 13.77 14.65 -6.29
CA HIS A 47 13.89 13.77 -7.45
C HIS A 47 12.68 13.82 -8.39
N TYR A 48 11.72 14.73 -8.16
CA TYR A 48 10.51 14.81 -8.98
C TYR A 48 10.79 15.06 -10.46
N ASP A 49 11.76 15.93 -10.77
CA ASP A 49 12.11 16.20 -12.17
C ASP A 49 12.76 15.00 -12.85
N LEU A 50 13.63 14.28 -12.11
CA LEU A 50 14.24 13.04 -12.59
C LEU A 50 13.18 11.93 -12.84
N LEU A 51 12.19 11.84 -11.96
CA LEU A 51 11.06 10.91 -12.13
C LEU A 51 10.21 11.26 -13.35
N LYS A 52 9.93 12.56 -13.58
CA LYS A 52 9.23 13.01 -14.81
C LYS A 52 10.06 12.74 -16.07
N GLU A 53 11.38 12.94 -16.01
CA GLU A 53 12.26 12.58 -17.10
C GLU A 53 12.20 11.09 -17.43
N ALA A 54 12.10 10.23 -16.42
CA ALA A 54 11.95 8.80 -16.63
C ALA A 54 10.66 8.44 -17.39
N GLU A 55 9.56 9.16 -17.16
CA GLU A 55 8.30 8.95 -17.89
C GLU A 55 8.45 9.20 -19.41
N ASN A 56 9.39 10.06 -19.84
CA ASN A 56 9.66 10.34 -21.25
C ASN A 56 10.30 9.15 -22.00
N TYR A 57 10.75 8.11 -21.30
CA TYR A 57 11.20 6.85 -21.93
C TYR A 57 10.04 5.96 -22.38
N SER A 58 8.79 6.31 -22.03
CA SER A 58 7.60 5.61 -22.53
C SER A 58 7.44 5.75 -24.05
N ASP A 59 6.86 4.73 -24.68
CA ASP A 59 6.43 4.73 -26.08
C ASP A 59 5.14 3.89 -26.22
N GLU A 60 4.80 3.45 -27.43
CA GLU A 60 3.57 2.69 -27.70
C GLU A 60 3.55 1.34 -26.97
N ASP A 61 4.70 0.65 -26.91
CA ASP A 61 4.82 -0.72 -26.40
C ASP A 61 5.39 -0.80 -24.99
N TYR A 62 5.95 0.28 -24.45
CA TYR A 62 6.58 0.31 -23.14
C TYR A 62 6.18 1.56 -22.37
N LYS A 63 5.73 1.40 -21.12
CA LYS A 63 5.35 2.53 -20.25
C LYS A 63 6.21 2.58 -18.99
N VAL A 64 6.74 3.76 -18.70
CA VAL A 64 7.28 4.07 -17.35
C VAL A 64 6.18 4.73 -16.55
N VAL A 65 5.77 4.08 -15.48
CA VAL A 65 4.66 4.52 -14.63
C VAL A 65 5.20 4.95 -13.26
N ILE A 66 5.14 6.24 -12.98
CA ILE A 66 5.48 6.75 -11.64
C ILE A 66 4.22 6.70 -10.78
N LYS A 67 4.29 6.00 -9.65
CA LYS A 67 3.19 6.00 -8.66
C LYS A 67 3.18 7.32 -7.87
N TRP A 68 2.85 8.42 -8.56
CA TRP A 68 2.86 9.77 -7.99
C TRP A 68 2.08 9.91 -6.69
N SER A 69 0.94 9.22 -6.57
CA SER A 69 0.17 9.21 -5.33
C SER A 69 0.94 8.62 -4.14
N LYS A 70 1.86 7.69 -4.40
CA LYS A 70 2.73 7.10 -3.38
C LYS A 70 3.98 7.96 -3.15
N ILE A 71 4.60 8.45 -4.23
CA ILE A 71 5.80 9.30 -4.15
C ILE A 71 5.52 10.60 -3.37
N LYS A 72 4.33 11.19 -3.57
CA LYS A 72 3.89 12.41 -2.89
C LYS A 72 3.24 12.18 -1.53
N ASP A 73 3.02 10.92 -1.17
CA ASP A 73 2.46 10.56 0.13
C ASP A 73 3.62 10.48 1.13
N GLU A 74 3.76 11.49 1.95
CA GLU A 74 4.79 11.60 2.98
C GLU A 74 4.60 10.58 4.14
N GLY A 75 3.75 9.57 3.95
CA GLY A 75 3.41 8.58 4.97
C GLY A 75 2.48 9.13 6.06
N LEU A 76 1.98 10.35 5.90
CA LEU A 76 1.06 10.99 6.83
C LEU A 76 -0.34 10.40 6.68
N ARG A 77 -0.99 10.13 7.82
CA ARG A 77 -2.37 9.66 7.88
C ARG A 77 -3.26 10.69 8.53
N LYS A 78 -4.34 11.06 7.84
CA LYS A 78 -5.37 11.96 8.38
C LYS A 78 -6.42 11.22 9.22
N TYR A 79 -6.52 9.89 9.02
CA TYR A 79 -7.44 9.02 9.75
C TYR A 79 -6.74 8.34 10.94
N GLN A 80 -7.53 7.95 11.93
CA GLN A 80 -7.05 7.21 13.10
C GLN A 80 -7.43 5.73 13.06
N ARG A 81 -8.61 5.38 12.55
CA ARG A 81 -9.12 4.00 12.51
C ARG A 81 -8.76 3.32 11.20
N CYS A 82 -8.66 2.00 11.21
CA CYS A 82 -8.45 1.23 10.00
C CYS A 82 -9.76 0.54 9.57
N PHE A 83 -10.51 1.20 8.70
CA PHE A 83 -11.72 0.65 8.09
C PHE A 83 -11.44 -0.17 6.82
N GLY A 84 -10.25 -0.03 6.25
CA GLY A 84 -9.86 -0.69 5.01
C GLY A 84 -9.45 -2.15 5.17
N ALA A 85 -9.19 -2.61 6.40
CA ALA A 85 -8.69 -3.97 6.64
C ALA A 85 -9.56 -5.10 6.04
N PRO A 86 -10.91 -5.05 6.11
CA PRO A 86 -11.76 -6.07 5.51
C PRO A 86 -11.66 -6.17 3.98
N PHE A 87 -11.23 -5.10 3.31
CA PHE A 87 -11.14 -5.03 1.84
C PHE A 87 -9.85 -5.58 1.27
N MET A 88 -8.82 -5.74 2.11
CA MET A 88 -7.50 -6.21 1.67
C MET A 88 -6.80 -7.01 2.77
N ILE A 89 -7.29 -8.22 2.99
CA ILE A 89 -6.65 -9.18 3.89
C ILE A 89 -5.38 -9.72 3.24
N GLN A 90 -4.34 -9.89 4.02
CA GLN A 90 -3.06 -10.37 3.53
C GLN A 90 -2.70 -11.75 4.04
N LEU A 91 -1.97 -12.47 3.21
CA LEU A 91 -1.51 -13.83 3.44
C LEU A 91 0.02 -13.85 3.37
N SER A 92 0.66 -14.42 4.38
CA SER A 92 2.10 -14.66 4.37
C SER A 92 2.48 -15.92 3.57
N GLY A 93 3.75 -16.05 3.23
CA GLY A 93 4.28 -17.25 2.60
C GLY A 93 4.15 -18.52 3.46
N SER A 94 3.96 -18.40 4.78
CA SER A 94 3.69 -19.52 5.70
C SER A 94 2.19 -19.83 5.89
N GLY A 95 1.31 -19.15 5.14
CA GLY A 95 -0.13 -19.34 5.25
C GLY A 95 -0.81 -18.54 6.37
N LEU A 96 -0.07 -17.72 7.12
CA LEU A 96 -0.64 -16.87 8.16
C LEU A 96 -1.50 -15.77 7.56
N VAL A 97 -2.68 -15.52 8.13
CA VAL A 97 -3.64 -14.49 7.72
C VAL A 97 -3.60 -13.33 8.69
N ALA A 98 -3.39 -12.12 8.17
CA ALA A 98 -3.38 -10.90 8.94
C ALA A 98 -4.05 -9.74 8.16
N PRO A 99 -4.52 -8.68 8.83
CA PRO A 99 -5.19 -7.55 8.19
C PRO A 99 -4.23 -6.66 7.39
N CYS A 100 -2.91 -6.80 7.62
CA CYS A 100 -1.87 -5.99 6.97
C CYS A 100 -0.55 -6.76 6.94
N GLY A 101 0.25 -6.61 5.87
CA GLY A 101 1.57 -7.25 5.71
C GLY A 101 2.61 -6.81 6.75
N MET A 102 2.40 -5.69 7.40
CA MET A 102 3.25 -5.20 8.50
C MET A 102 3.04 -5.98 9.81
N LEU A 103 2.02 -6.84 9.89
CA LEU A 103 1.58 -7.49 11.14
C LEU A 103 1.87 -9.00 11.19
N PHE A 104 2.72 -9.50 10.30
CA PHE A 104 3.08 -10.93 10.30
C PHE A 104 4.12 -11.31 11.35
N ASN A 105 4.85 -10.35 11.90
CA ASN A 105 5.82 -10.60 12.95
C ASN A 105 5.13 -11.11 14.23
N GLU A 106 5.79 -12.01 14.97
CA GLU A 106 5.24 -12.63 16.20
C GLU A 106 4.88 -11.61 17.28
N LYS A 107 5.56 -10.46 17.32
CA LYS A 107 5.20 -9.35 18.25
C LYS A 107 3.79 -8.79 18.00
N TYR A 108 3.22 -9.07 16.82
CA TYR A 108 1.86 -8.66 16.42
C TYR A 108 0.84 -9.81 16.45
N LYS A 109 1.14 -10.89 17.15
CA LYS A 109 0.30 -12.10 17.22
C LYS A 109 -1.18 -11.83 17.53
N LYS A 110 -1.48 -10.77 18.28
CA LYS A 110 -2.86 -10.36 18.56
C LYS A 110 -3.68 -10.01 17.31
N PHE A 111 -3.02 -9.70 16.20
CA PHE A 111 -3.63 -9.41 14.91
C PHE A 111 -3.66 -10.62 13.96
N HIS A 112 -3.10 -11.74 14.35
CA HIS A 112 -3.12 -12.95 13.54
C HIS A 112 -4.51 -13.57 13.60
N MET A 113 -5.12 -13.78 12.43
CA MET A 113 -6.52 -14.21 12.34
C MET A 113 -6.67 -15.72 12.12
N GLY A 114 -5.58 -16.42 11.82
CA GLY A 114 -5.52 -17.86 11.57
C GLY A 114 -4.47 -18.21 10.53
N ASN A 115 -4.40 -19.49 10.17
CA ASN A 115 -3.47 -19.99 9.16
C ASN A 115 -4.25 -20.89 8.19
N ILE A 116 -4.07 -20.65 6.87
CA ILE A 116 -4.77 -21.41 5.82
C ILE A 116 -4.25 -22.86 5.67
N VAL A 117 -3.10 -23.19 6.27
CA VAL A 117 -2.59 -24.56 6.33
C VAL A 117 -3.47 -25.40 7.25
N ASP A 118 -3.98 -24.80 8.34
CA ASP A 118 -4.74 -25.50 9.37
C ASP A 118 -6.26 -25.34 9.20
N THR A 119 -6.69 -24.20 8.65
CA THR A 119 -8.11 -23.82 8.60
C THR A 119 -8.44 -23.20 7.25
N ARG A 120 -9.57 -23.59 6.65
CA ARG A 120 -10.01 -23.00 5.39
C ARG A 120 -10.20 -21.49 5.54
N PHE A 121 -9.75 -20.72 4.57
CA PHE A 121 -9.85 -19.25 4.60
C PHE A 121 -11.27 -18.74 4.91
N ARG A 122 -12.30 -19.33 4.28
CA ARG A 122 -13.70 -18.96 4.56
C ARG A 122 -14.13 -19.19 6.02
N ASP A 123 -13.50 -20.15 6.70
CA ASP A 123 -13.83 -20.45 8.09
C ASP A 123 -13.08 -19.49 9.04
N ILE A 124 -11.86 -19.05 8.64
CA ILE A 124 -11.16 -17.94 9.29
C ILE A 124 -12.01 -16.68 9.27
N LEU A 125 -12.61 -16.31 8.13
CA LEU A 125 -13.46 -15.11 8.01
C LEU A 125 -14.72 -15.15 8.87
N LYS A 126 -15.14 -16.34 9.32
CA LYS A 126 -16.30 -16.53 10.21
C LYS A 126 -15.89 -16.65 11.67
N SER A 127 -14.59 -16.72 11.96
CA SER A 127 -14.09 -16.92 13.32
C SER A 127 -14.29 -15.69 14.19
N GLU A 128 -14.43 -15.90 15.47
CA GLU A 128 -14.47 -14.84 16.47
C GLU A 128 -13.17 -14.02 16.43
N GLN A 129 -12.01 -14.67 16.26
CA GLN A 129 -10.72 -14.00 16.19
C GLN A 129 -10.66 -12.99 15.03
N TYR A 130 -11.18 -13.35 13.86
CA TYR A 130 -11.26 -12.43 12.72
C TYR A 130 -12.04 -11.17 13.09
N TRP A 131 -13.24 -11.33 13.63
CA TRP A 131 -14.10 -10.20 13.98
C TRP A 131 -13.56 -9.38 15.13
N ASN A 132 -12.92 -10.00 16.12
CA ASN A 132 -12.24 -9.29 17.21
C ASN A 132 -11.13 -8.37 16.66
N VAL A 133 -10.33 -8.85 15.71
CA VAL A 133 -9.30 -8.04 15.05
C VAL A 133 -9.93 -6.90 14.24
N MET A 134 -10.94 -7.17 13.41
CA MET A 134 -11.60 -6.15 12.59
C MET A 134 -12.28 -5.07 13.43
N ASN A 135 -12.99 -5.47 14.48
CA ASN A 135 -13.66 -4.55 15.39
C ASN A 135 -12.65 -3.68 16.15
N TYR A 136 -11.54 -4.26 16.61
CA TYR A 136 -10.48 -3.50 17.27
C TYR A 136 -9.87 -2.45 16.32
N LEU A 137 -9.57 -2.81 15.07
CA LEU A 137 -9.01 -1.89 14.07
C LEU A 137 -9.95 -0.73 13.72
N ALA A 138 -11.26 -0.98 13.77
CA ALA A 138 -12.30 0.02 13.53
C ALA A 138 -12.67 0.81 14.80
N SER A 139 -12.17 0.44 15.98
CA SER A 139 -12.51 1.05 17.27
C SER A 139 -11.71 2.33 17.53
N PRO A 140 -12.15 3.18 18.46
CA PRO A 140 -11.37 4.33 18.94
C PRO A 140 -10.07 3.97 19.66
N GLU A 141 -9.91 2.72 20.10
CA GLU A 141 -8.72 2.23 20.81
C GLU A 141 -7.53 2.05 19.83
N PHE A 142 -7.81 1.86 18.54
CA PHE A 142 -6.79 1.76 17.53
C PHE A 142 -6.42 3.16 17.01
N ASN A 143 -5.13 3.41 16.86
CA ASN A 143 -4.63 4.66 16.30
C ASN A 143 -3.61 4.39 15.18
N ALA A 144 -4.07 4.44 13.92
CA ALA A 144 -3.25 4.22 12.73
C ALA A 144 -2.08 5.22 12.59
N GLN A 145 -2.23 6.44 13.13
CA GLN A 145 -1.17 7.46 13.08
C GLN A 145 0.03 7.10 13.98
N LYS A 146 -0.23 6.32 15.03
CA LYS A 146 0.80 5.91 16.01
C LYS A 146 1.25 4.46 15.83
N MET A 147 0.38 3.60 15.33
CA MET A 147 0.59 2.15 15.35
C MET A 147 0.97 1.57 13.98
N CYS A 148 0.78 2.32 12.90
CA CYS A 148 1.09 1.85 11.56
C CYS A 148 2.39 2.44 11.05
N GLY A 149 3.19 1.62 10.35
CA GLY A 149 4.35 2.08 9.59
C GLY A 149 3.98 3.01 8.42
N SER A 150 4.96 3.47 7.72
CA SER A 150 4.84 4.47 6.66
C SER A 150 4.04 4.02 5.44
N LEU A 151 4.10 2.75 5.09
CA LEU A 151 3.32 2.20 3.96
C LEU A 151 1.96 1.69 4.43
N CYS A 152 0.91 2.06 3.69
CA CYS A 152 -0.40 1.46 3.84
C CYS A 152 -1.00 1.17 2.47
N LEU A 153 -1.17 -0.10 2.13
CA LEU A 153 -1.85 -0.50 0.89
C LEU A 153 -3.31 -0.06 0.86
N GLN A 154 -3.92 0.06 2.04
CA GLN A 154 -5.32 0.45 2.23
C GLN A 154 -5.49 1.96 2.47
N HIS A 155 -4.43 2.77 2.25
CA HIS A 155 -4.44 4.19 2.62
C HIS A 155 -5.63 4.93 2.00
N LYS A 156 -5.84 4.79 0.68
CA LYS A 156 -6.93 5.47 -0.02
C LYS A 156 -8.31 4.97 0.39
N VAL A 157 -8.45 3.67 0.63
CA VAL A 157 -9.68 3.08 1.16
C VAL A 157 -9.99 3.64 2.56
N ASN A 158 -8.98 3.73 3.42
CA ASN A 158 -9.15 4.30 4.76
C ASN A 158 -9.50 5.79 4.73
N GLU A 159 -8.88 6.59 3.84
CA GLU A 159 -9.23 8.00 3.67
C GLU A 159 -10.70 8.17 3.26
N ALA A 160 -11.14 7.43 2.24
CA ALA A 160 -12.51 7.50 1.75
C ALA A 160 -13.54 7.07 2.81
N LEU A 161 -13.28 5.95 3.50
CA LEU A 161 -14.19 5.45 4.54
C LEU A 161 -14.20 6.34 5.80
N ASP A 162 -13.06 6.92 6.18
CA ASP A 162 -12.97 7.85 7.30
C ASP A 162 -13.79 9.12 7.02
N SER A 163 -13.65 9.71 5.82
CA SER A 163 -14.46 10.86 5.38
C SER A 163 -15.96 10.53 5.32
N TYR A 164 -16.31 9.33 4.84
CA TYR A 164 -17.70 8.88 4.83
C TYR A 164 -18.27 8.76 6.24
N VAL A 165 -17.56 8.11 7.16
CA VAL A 165 -18.02 7.93 8.56
C VAL A 165 -18.15 9.27 9.29
N LYS A 166 -17.34 10.27 8.91
CA LYS A 166 -17.43 11.64 9.43
C LYS A 166 -18.57 12.47 8.79
N GLY A 167 -19.21 11.94 7.76
CA GLY A 167 -20.25 12.67 7.01
C GLY A 167 -19.70 13.78 6.09
N GLU A 168 -18.40 13.74 5.76
CA GLU A 168 -17.75 14.72 4.88
C GLU A 168 -17.96 14.39 3.40
N THR A 169 -18.20 13.12 3.07
CA THR A 169 -18.41 12.63 1.70
C THR A 169 -19.49 11.56 1.65
N GLU A 170 -20.12 11.42 0.49
CA GLU A 170 -21.03 10.30 0.18
C GLU A 170 -20.24 9.24 -0.61
N LEU A 171 -20.61 7.96 -0.41
CA LEU A 171 -20.10 6.88 -1.24
C LEU A 171 -20.93 6.86 -2.54
N THR A 172 -20.27 7.18 -3.64
CA THR A 172 -20.87 7.11 -4.98
C THR A 172 -20.35 5.89 -5.72
N THR A 173 -21.16 5.35 -6.63
CA THR A 173 -20.67 4.33 -7.59
C THR A 173 -19.58 4.99 -8.45
N PRO A 174 -18.39 4.37 -8.58
CA PRO A 174 -17.38 4.88 -9.49
C PRO A 174 -17.97 4.99 -10.90
N GLU A 175 -17.73 6.12 -11.57
CA GLU A 175 -17.94 6.18 -13.01
C GLU A 175 -17.04 5.13 -13.68
N ASP A 176 -17.51 4.54 -14.80
CA ASP A 176 -16.72 3.62 -15.61
C ASP A 176 -15.42 4.30 -16.01
N SER A 177 -14.39 4.05 -15.24
CA SER A 177 -13.07 4.62 -15.46
C SER A 177 -12.36 3.83 -16.55
N LYS A 178 -11.53 4.52 -17.31
CA LYS A 178 -10.60 3.88 -18.27
C LYS A 178 -9.80 2.80 -17.55
N GLU A 179 -9.58 1.67 -18.21
CA GLU A 179 -8.72 0.61 -17.68
C GLU A 179 -7.40 1.17 -17.15
N PRO A 180 -6.99 0.79 -15.95
CA PRO A 180 -5.72 1.24 -15.42
C PRO A 180 -4.57 0.69 -16.26
N LEU A 181 -3.51 1.47 -16.44
CA LEU A 181 -2.30 1.07 -17.18
C LEU A 181 -1.64 -0.21 -16.63
N HIS A 182 -2.05 -0.67 -15.47
CA HIS A 182 -1.46 -1.81 -14.76
C HIS A 182 -2.55 -2.64 -14.07
N VAL A 183 -3.45 -3.25 -14.86
CA VAL A 183 -4.60 -4.07 -14.40
C VAL A 183 -4.21 -5.16 -13.38
N ASN A 184 -2.98 -5.65 -13.45
CA ASN A 184 -2.49 -6.76 -12.64
C ASN A 184 -1.66 -6.32 -11.41
N PHE A 185 -1.62 -5.02 -11.10
CA PHE A 185 -0.77 -4.51 -10.03
C PHE A 185 -1.51 -3.53 -9.12
N VAL A 186 -1.60 -3.86 -7.83
CA VAL A 186 -2.23 -3.03 -6.79
C VAL A 186 -1.25 -1.99 -6.21
#